data_9268769adcef9c6b376266ac83c4e629
#
_entry.id   9268769adcef9c6b376266ac83c4e629
#
_cell.length_a   1.000
_cell.length_b   1.000
_cell.length_c   1.000
_cell.angle_alpha   90.00
_cell.angle_beta   90.00
_cell.angle_gamma   90.00
#
_symmetry.space_group_name_H-M   'P 1'
#
loop_
_entity.id
_entity.type
_entity.pdbx_description
1 polymer ?
#
loop_
_entity_poly.entity_id
_entity_poly.type
_entity_poly.pdbx_seq_one_letter_code
_entity_poly.pdbx_strand_id
1 'polypeptide(L)'
;MKNVIESLTVPAGLNPDASVVQRLRAFLRNFEPFEEKTGVKLLLLLDKRSEAFYLNCHLDSETLASKTDVEAVLDPVESEDYKLNREIYTDTYAYRFMESDALMGRSFEDLVVEYDTSYRADKPLKVFGGQHRVKAITEAVKNNVSVVHGVRVYFGLSTEQKVNIAMANNTSIAVSNDLLDRMQEDLLGADLRNWCQSVGLLNEGQSFVDRRSPEGIPTVRIVRTLLVNLYLGKESEEDDFHLPIVCSSGPGIDEHYKNLRTTIDWSDEALKTMGQQFSRLHKLQRERVLSRDTDKFIEFANKAMHPCVAASWAYVAGLLQRTPESLANHYALATLGSPGDPLNAKALLHASLKGVDPDTYRGLGARINNVELGRMLEVFLLQATKATQRGITQKLANAAIQSYEAKKAKREADKALKGI
;
A
#
# COMPACT_ATOMS: atom_id res chain seq x y z
N MET A 1 -39.03 -12.91 -34.57
CA MET A 1 -37.86 -12.14 -34.15
C MET A 1 -36.76 -12.21 -35.22
N LYS A 2 -37.00 -11.61 -36.39
CA LYS A 2 -36.03 -11.56 -37.48
C LYS A 2 -35.79 -10.10 -37.88
N ASN A 3 -35.12 -9.36 -37.01
CA ASN A 3 -34.37 -8.14 -37.34
C ASN A 3 -33.34 -7.99 -36.26
N VAL A 4 -32.45 -8.96 -36.21
CA VAL A 4 -31.25 -8.95 -35.38
C VAL A 4 -30.33 -7.89 -35.98
N ILE A 5 -29.86 -6.99 -35.18
CA ILE A 5 -28.78 -6.05 -35.50
C ILE A 5 -27.66 -6.90 -36.10
N GLU A 6 -27.21 -6.62 -37.31
CA GLU A 6 -26.23 -7.47 -38.04
C GLU A 6 -24.93 -7.65 -37.26
N SER A 7 -24.59 -6.66 -36.42
CA SER A 7 -23.39 -6.64 -35.55
C SER A 7 -23.55 -7.38 -34.23
N LEU A 8 -24.74 -7.98 -33.93
CA LEU A 8 -24.99 -8.61 -32.63
C LEU A 8 -25.32 -10.09 -32.75
N THR A 9 -24.72 -10.91 -31.94
CA THR A 9 -25.05 -12.31 -31.72
C THR A 9 -25.78 -12.47 -30.38
N VAL A 10 -26.98 -13.02 -30.40
CA VAL A 10 -27.74 -13.43 -29.20
C VAL A 10 -27.66 -14.95 -29.09
N PRO A 11 -27.07 -15.51 -28.03
CA PRO A 11 -27.00 -16.94 -27.82
C PRO A 11 -28.38 -17.59 -27.77
N ALA A 12 -28.48 -18.83 -28.25
CA ALA A 12 -29.71 -19.60 -28.18
C ALA A 12 -30.17 -19.77 -26.72
N GLY A 13 -31.45 -19.51 -26.46
CA GLY A 13 -32.04 -19.61 -25.11
C GLY A 13 -32.02 -18.29 -24.31
N LEU A 14 -31.36 -17.25 -24.77
CA LEU A 14 -31.50 -15.92 -24.20
C LEU A 14 -32.66 -15.16 -24.84
N ASN A 15 -33.58 -14.67 -24.04
CA ASN A 15 -34.77 -13.92 -24.48
C ASN A 15 -34.81 -12.55 -23.78
N PRO A 16 -34.05 -11.56 -24.25
CA PRO A 16 -34.11 -10.21 -23.72
C PRO A 16 -35.48 -9.59 -23.99
N ASP A 17 -36.01 -8.84 -23.04
CA ASP A 17 -37.26 -8.12 -23.23
C ASP A 17 -37.12 -6.98 -24.26
N ALA A 18 -38.26 -6.45 -24.71
CA ALA A 18 -38.29 -5.42 -25.74
C ALA A 18 -37.57 -4.13 -25.32
N SER A 19 -37.57 -3.80 -24.02
CA SER A 19 -36.93 -2.59 -23.48
C SER A 19 -35.41 -2.71 -23.52
N VAL A 20 -34.86 -3.86 -23.15
CA VAL A 20 -33.42 -4.17 -23.27
C VAL A 20 -32.98 -4.08 -24.73
N VAL A 21 -33.75 -4.70 -25.66
CA VAL A 21 -33.43 -4.65 -27.10
C VAL A 21 -33.46 -3.22 -27.63
N GLN A 22 -34.40 -2.41 -27.19
CA GLN A 22 -34.50 -1.00 -27.61
C GLN A 22 -33.29 -0.19 -27.12
N ARG A 23 -32.92 -0.31 -25.83
CA ARG A 23 -31.75 0.34 -25.25
C ARG A 23 -30.44 -0.09 -25.90
N LEU A 24 -30.29 -1.37 -26.13
CA LEU A 24 -29.14 -1.93 -26.83
C LEU A 24 -28.98 -1.33 -28.26
N ARG A 25 -30.07 -1.27 -29.04
CA ARG A 25 -30.06 -0.63 -30.38
C ARG A 25 -29.70 0.85 -30.30
N ALA A 26 -30.20 1.55 -29.29
CA ALA A 26 -29.86 2.96 -29.07
C ALA A 26 -28.39 3.15 -28.72
N PHE A 27 -27.85 2.28 -27.84
CA PHE A 27 -26.45 2.29 -27.51
C PHE A 27 -25.56 2.09 -28.74
N LEU A 28 -25.77 1.03 -29.53
CA LEU A 28 -24.96 0.74 -30.71
C LEU A 28 -24.96 1.90 -31.72
N ARG A 29 -26.12 2.51 -31.95
CA ARG A 29 -26.22 3.68 -32.85
C ARG A 29 -25.51 4.94 -32.33
N ASN A 30 -25.49 5.13 -31.00
CA ASN A 30 -24.96 6.36 -30.41
C ASN A 30 -23.45 6.30 -30.11
N PHE A 31 -22.90 5.10 -29.98
CA PHE A 31 -21.50 4.92 -29.53
C PHE A 31 -20.61 4.27 -30.58
N GLU A 32 -21.18 3.54 -31.53
CA GLU A 32 -20.43 2.84 -32.57
C GLU A 32 -19.18 2.15 -32.03
N PRO A 33 -19.31 1.12 -31.16
CA PRO A 33 -18.16 0.45 -30.55
C PRO A 33 -17.11 0.02 -31.58
N PHE A 34 -15.87 -0.13 -31.16
CA PHE A 34 -14.77 -0.47 -32.07
C PHE A 34 -15.02 -1.78 -32.83
N GLU A 35 -15.71 -2.72 -32.22
CA GLU A 35 -16.14 -3.98 -32.86
C GLU A 35 -17.04 -3.74 -34.08
N GLU A 36 -17.99 -2.79 -34.02
CA GLU A 36 -18.84 -2.44 -35.14
C GLU A 36 -18.02 -1.84 -36.29
N LYS A 37 -17.06 -0.95 -35.96
CA LYS A 37 -16.18 -0.33 -36.95
C LYS A 37 -15.28 -1.35 -37.65
N THR A 38 -14.95 -2.46 -36.99
CA THR A 38 -14.07 -3.52 -37.48
C THR A 38 -14.85 -4.73 -38.05
N GLY A 39 -16.19 -4.73 -37.99
CA GLY A 39 -17.04 -5.82 -38.47
C GLY A 39 -17.03 -7.06 -37.55
N VAL A 40 -16.55 -6.92 -36.31
CA VAL A 40 -16.59 -7.98 -35.30
C VAL A 40 -17.97 -7.99 -34.65
N LYS A 41 -18.60 -9.18 -34.56
CA LYS A 41 -19.90 -9.28 -33.90
C LYS A 41 -19.80 -9.22 -32.39
N LEU A 42 -20.60 -8.35 -31.80
CA LEU A 42 -20.79 -8.27 -30.37
C LEU A 42 -21.65 -9.42 -29.86
N LEU A 43 -21.40 -9.86 -28.62
CA LEU A 43 -22.12 -10.95 -27.99
C LEU A 43 -22.98 -10.42 -26.84
N LEU A 44 -24.30 -10.61 -26.90
CA LEU A 44 -25.16 -10.33 -25.75
C LEU A 44 -25.07 -11.46 -24.74
N LEU A 45 -24.79 -11.12 -23.49
CA LEU A 45 -24.60 -12.04 -22.38
C LEU A 45 -25.62 -11.78 -21.27
N LEU A 46 -25.84 -12.78 -20.43
CA LEU A 46 -26.66 -12.69 -19.22
C LEU A 46 -25.78 -12.94 -17.99
N ASP A 47 -25.73 -11.96 -17.10
CA ASP A 47 -25.21 -12.16 -15.75
C ASP A 47 -26.28 -12.90 -14.94
N LYS A 48 -26.05 -14.19 -14.69
CA LYS A 48 -27.00 -15.05 -13.98
C LYS A 48 -27.23 -14.65 -12.52
N ARG A 49 -26.30 -13.94 -11.90
CA ARG A 49 -26.43 -13.53 -10.50
C ARG A 49 -27.35 -12.31 -10.36
N SER A 50 -27.18 -11.35 -11.25
CA SER A 50 -28.00 -10.13 -11.26
C SER A 50 -29.20 -10.25 -12.19
N GLU A 51 -29.32 -11.33 -12.99
CA GLU A 51 -30.31 -11.53 -14.03
C GLU A 51 -30.36 -10.36 -15.04
N ALA A 52 -29.20 -9.74 -15.28
CA ALA A 52 -29.06 -8.55 -16.12
C ALA A 52 -28.35 -8.86 -17.43
N PHE A 53 -28.85 -8.26 -18.53
CA PHE A 53 -28.23 -8.38 -19.85
C PHE A 53 -27.09 -7.36 -20.00
N TYR A 54 -25.97 -7.81 -20.59
CA TYR A 54 -24.81 -6.96 -20.86
C TYR A 54 -24.10 -7.38 -22.15
N LEU A 55 -23.25 -6.49 -22.65
CA LEU A 55 -22.24 -6.80 -23.66
C LEU A 55 -20.88 -6.27 -23.21
N ASN A 56 -19.81 -6.86 -23.74
CA ASN A 56 -18.45 -6.31 -23.64
C ASN A 56 -18.11 -5.70 -25.00
N CYS A 57 -17.59 -4.46 -24.99
CA CYS A 57 -17.17 -3.75 -26.18
C CYS A 57 -16.01 -2.81 -25.85
N HIS A 58 -15.47 -2.17 -26.88
CA HIS A 58 -14.39 -1.22 -26.73
C HIS A 58 -14.81 0.18 -27.20
N LEU A 59 -14.51 1.20 -26.39
CA LEU A 59 -14.75 2.61 -26.69
C LEU A 59 -13.46 3.42 -26.59
N ASP A 60 -13.36 4.50 -27.35
CA ASP A 60 -12.24 5.42 -27.26
C ASP A 60 -12.28 6.29 -25.99
N SER A 61 -11.12 6.82 -25.61
CA SER A 61 -10.95 7.65 -24.41
C SER A 61 -11.82 8.90 -24.45
N GLU A 62 -11.99 9.54 -25.60
CA GLU A 62 -12.77 10.78 -25.77
C GLU A 62 -14.25 10.52 -25.51
N THR A 63 -14.76 9.44 -26.05
CA THR A 63 -16.13 8.98 -25.80
C THR A 63 -16.34 8.71 -24.32
N LEU A 64 -15.43 7.99 -23.68
CA LEU A 64 -15.52 7.69 -22.25
C LEU A 64 -15.43 8.95 -21.41
N ALA A 65 -14.50 9.85 -21.68
CA ALA A 65 -14.35 11.11 -20.93
C ALA A 65 -15.59 12.00 -21.04
N SER A 66 -16.23 12.07 -22.22
CA SER A 66 -17.35 12.97 -22.48
C SER A 66 -18.72 12.38 -22.11
N LYS A 67 -18.90 11.06 -22.22
CA LYS A 67 -20.22 10.39 -22.12
C LYS A 67 -20.43 9.60 -20.83
N THR A 68 -19.44 9.55 -19.94
CA THR A 68 -19.52 8.77 -18.71
C THR A 68 -19.93 9.62 -17.53
N ASP A 69 -20.88 9.13 -16.74
CA ASP A 69 -21.30 9.71 -15.46
C ASP A 69 -20.65 8.94 -14.30
N VAL A 70 -19.62 9.53 -13.71
CA VAL A 70 -18.90 8.96 -12.56
C VAL A 70 -19.60 9.20 -11.21
N GLU A 71 -20.60 10.10 -11.19
CA GLU A 71 -21.38 10.47 -10.03
C GLU A 71 -22.80 9.88 -10.05
N ALA A 72 -22.99 8.83 -10.85
CA ALA A 72 -24.28 8.18 -11.00
C ALA A 72 -24.88 7.82 -9.63
N VAL A 73 -26.15 8.13 -9.44
CA VAL A 73 -26.94 7.81 -8.24
C VAL A 73 -27.80 6.57 -8.48
N LEU A 74 -28.21 5.90 -7.41
CA LEU A 74 -29.01 4.67 -7.48
C LEU A 74 -30.42 4.94 -7.99
N ASP A 75 -31.06 5.92 -7.42
CA ASP A 75 -32.36 6.42 -7.82
C ASP A 75 -32.40 7.94 -7.64
N PRO A 76 -32.33 8.71 -8.73
CA PRO A 76 -32.30 10.16 -8.67
C PRO A 76 -33.64 10.77 -8.23
N VAL A 77 -34.74 9.99 -8.22
CA VAL A 77 -36.07 10.47 -7.82
C VAL A 77 -36.27 10.34 -6.30
N GLU A 78 -35.70 9.33 -5.66
CA GLU A 78 -35.88 9.07 -4.23
C GLU A 78 -34.83 9.77 -3.33
N SER A 79 -33.59 9.97 -3.81
CA SER A 79 -32.55 10.61 -3.02
C SER A 79 -31.35 11.07 -3.84
N GLU A 80 -31.12 12.38 -3.89
CA GLU A 80 -29.89 12.96 -4.45
C GLU A 80 -28.63 12.54 -3.68
N ASP A 81 -28.77 12.07 -2.43
CA ASP A 81 -27.66 11.70 -1.54
C ASP A 81 -27.24 10.25 -1.65
N TYR A 82 -27.98 9.38 -2.33
CA TYR A 82 -27.66 7.94 -2.44
C TYR A 82 -26.71 7.66 -3.58
N LYS A 83 -25.42 7.89 -3.37
CA LYS A 83 -24.37 7.54 -4.33
C LYS A 83 -24.07 6.06 -4.26
N LEU A 84 -24.22 5.34 -5.38
CA LEU A 84 -23.76 3.95 -5.55
C LEU A 84 -22.24 3.81 -5.41
N ASN A 85 -21.55 4.89 -5.52
CA ASN A 85 -20.14 4.93 -5.80
C ASN A 85 -19.38 5.51 -4.59
N ARG A 86 -18.18 4.95 -4.34
CA ARG A 86 -17.26 5.48 -3.33
C ARG A 86 -16.90 6.93 -3.67
N GLU A 87 -16.59 7.72 -2.65
CA GLU A 87 -15.92 9.00 -2.86
C GLU A 87 -14.62 8.81 -3.64
N ILE A 88 -14.39 9.67 -4.61
CA ILE A 88 -13.21 9.60 -5.46
C ILE A 88 -12.10 10.41 -4.80
N TYR A 89 -11.15 9.71 -4.20
CA TYR A 89 -9.94 10.33 -3.63
C TYR A 89 -8.85 10.41 -4.69
N THR A 90 -8.54 11.63 -5.13
CA THR A 90 -7.50 11.90 -6.14
C THR A 90 -6.12 12.22 -5.53
N ASP A 91 -6.04 12.38 -4.24
CA ASP A 91 -4.82 12.68 -3.49
C ASP A 91 -4.04 11.45 -3.05
N THR A 92 -4.58 10.24 -3.31
CA THR A 92 -3.93 8.98 -2.96
C THR A 92 -2.80 8.64 -3.92
N TYR A 93 -1.76 7.98 -3.40
CA TYR A 93 -0.65 7.47 -4.22
C TYR A 93 -1.14 6.54 -5.34
N ALA A 94 -2.10 5.66 -5.03
CA ALA A 94 -2.68 4.73 -6.00
C ALA A 94 -3.35 5.46 -7.19
N TYR A 95 -4.04 6.58 -6.93
CA TYR A 95 -4.64 7.38 -8.00
C TYR A 95 -3.58 8.07 -8.86
N ARG A 96 -2.55 8.67 -8.25
CA ARG A 96 -1.44 9.32 -9.00
C ARG A 96 -0.70 8.33 -9.89
N PHE A 97 -0.52 7.10 -9.41
CA PHE A 97 0.09 6.03 -10.22
C PHE A 97 -0.82 5.67 -11.42
N MET A 98 -2.12 5.51 -11.19
CA MET A 98 -3.10 5.25 -12.25
C MET A 98 -3.16 6.40 -13.27
N GLU A 99 -3.12 7.65 -12.83
CA GLU A 99 -3.08 8.84 -13.68
C GLU A 99 -1.80 8.87 -14.53
N SER A 100 -0.64 8.56 -13.95
CA SER A 100 0.62 8.43 -14.68
C SER A 100 0.54 7.32 -15.74
N ASP A 101 -0.03 6.17 -15.42
CA ASP A 101 -0.25 5.08 -16.36
C ASP A 101 -1.16 5.51 -17.53
N ALA A 102 -2.24 6.23 -17.23
CA ALA A 102 -3.15 6.77 -18.26
C ALA A 102 -2.42 7.74 -19.21
N LEU A 103 -1.61 8.65 -18.67
CA LEU A 103 -0.80 9.60 -19.44
C LEU A 103 0.25 8.91 -20.32
N MET A 104 0.72 7.72 -19.94
CA MET A 104 1.60 6.88 -20.75
C MET A 104 0.84 6.02 -21.78
N GLY A 105 -0.48 6.15 -21.91
CA GLY A 105 -1.30 5.42 -22.86
C GLY A 105 -1.62 3.98 -22.46
N ARG A 106 -1.65 3.66 -21.16
CA ARG A 106 -2.05 2.34 -20.69
C ARG A 106 -3.56 2.14 -20.85
N SER A 107 -3.95 1.00 -21.41
CA SER A 107 -5.32 0.50 -21.38
C SER A 107 -5.61 -0.11 -20.01
N PHE A 108 -6.77 0.24 -19.42
CA PHE A 108 -7.19 -0.30 -18.13
C PHE A 108 -8.09 -1.53 -18.31
N GLU A 109 -8.33 -2.24 -17.20
CA GLU A 109 -9.38 -3.27 -17.13
C GLU A 109 -10.76 -2.68 -17.46
N ASP A 110 -11.71 -3.54 -17.86
CA ASP A 110 -13.04 -3.14 -18.29
C ASP A 110 -13.75 -2.23 -17.28
N LEU A 111 -14.28 -1.13 -17.78
CA LEU A 111 -15.21 -0.28 -17.04
C LEU A 111 -16.57 -0.99 -16.97
N VAL A 112 -17.27 -0.87 -15.85
CA VAL A 112 -18.61 -1.44 -15.69
C VAL A 112 -19.63 -0.31 -15.64
N VAL A 113 -20.50 -0.26 -16.64
CA VAL A 113 -21.47 0.83 -16.81
C VAL A 113 -22.86 0.32 -17.14
N GLU A 114 -23.89 1.12 -16.86
CA GLU A 114 -25.22 0.99 -17.44
C GLU A 114 -25.42 2.04 -18.53
N TYR A 115 -25.98 1.66 -19.66
CA TYR A 115 -26.49 2.62 -20.63
C TYR A 115 -27.92 3.04 -20.24
N ASP A 116 -28.04 4.27 -19.73
CA ASP A 116 -29.30 4.88 -19.31
C ASP A 116 -29.35 6.37 -19.70
N THR A 117 -30.36 6.72 -20.49
CA THR A 117 -30.60 8.09 -20.99
C THR A 117 -31.66 8.84 -20.18
N SER A 118 -32.26 8.22 -19.18
CA SER A 118 -33.35 8.82 -18.40
C SER A 118 -32.89 9.92 -17.43
N TYR A 119 -31.63 9.84 -17.00
CA TYR A 119 -31.01 10.79 -16.11
C TYR A 119 -29.64 11.25 -16.67
N ARG A 120 -29.42 12.56 -16.78
CA ARG A 120 -28.21 13.15 -17.42
C ARG A 120 -27.99 12.53 -18.81
N ALA A 121 -28.92 12.83 -19.75
CA ALA A 121 -28.89 12.26 -21.08
C ALA A 121 -27.61 12.55 -21.90
N ASP A 122 -26.89 13.62 -21.53
CA ASP A 122 -25.57 13.98 -22.07
C ASP A 122 -24.46 13.00 -21.61
N LYS A 123 -24.63 12.33 -20.46
CA LYS A 123 -23.74 11.33 -19.90
C LYS A 123 -24.45 9.99 -19.65
N PRO A 124 -24.83 9.28 -20.71
CA PRO A 124 -25.68 8.10 -20.61
C PRO A 124 -24.96 6.83 -20.11
N LEU A 125 -23.63 6.84 -19.94
CA LEU A 125 -22.88 5.73 -19.36
C LEU A 125 -22.72 5.94 -17.84
N LYS A 126 -23.57 5.29 -17.05
CA LYS A 126 -23.58 5.35 -15.59
C LYS A 126 -22.59 4.36 -15.02
N VAL A 127 -21.56 4.81 -14.30
CA VAL A 127 -20.46 3.96 -13.84
C VAL A 127 -20.81 3.23 -12.54
N PHE A 128 -20.68 1.90 -12.53
CA PHE A 128 -20.76 1.04 -11.35
C PHE A 128 -19.38 0.47 -10.93
N GLY A 129 -18.39 0.51 -11.81
CA GLY A 129 -17.03 0.10 -11.53
C GLY A 129 -16.01 0.80 -12.43
N GLY A 130 -14.96 1.38 -11.82
CA GLY A 130 -13.87 2.05 -12.55
C GLY A 130 -13.92 3.59 -12.56
N GLN A 131 -14.57 4.25 -11.59
CA GLN A 131 -14.65 5.71 -11.51
C GLN A 131 -13.28 6.41 -11.52
N HIS A 132 -12.32 5.92 -10.74
CA HIS A 132 -10.96 6.45 -10.73
C HIS A 132 -10.29 6.29 -12.10
N ARG A 133 -10.56 5.17 -12.80
CA ARG A 133 -10.08 4.93 -14.16
C ARG A 133 -10.65 5.94 -15.14
N VAL A 134 -11.95 6.21 -15.09
CA VAL A 134 -12.59 7.24 -15.94
C VAL A 134 -11.99 8.63 -15.69
N LYS A 135 -11.73 8.98 -14.42
CA LYS A 135 -11.06 10.26 -14.11
C LYS A 135 -9.64 10.31 -14.69
N ALA A 136 -8.85 9.24 -14.53
CA ALA A 136 -7.51 9.16 -15.10
C ALA A 136 -7.52 9.24 -16.64
N ILE A 137 -8.47 8.53 -17.28
CA ILE A 137 -8.70 8.61 -18.73
C ILE A 137 -9.07 10.04 -19.15
N THR A 138 -9.94 10.71 -18.40
CA THR A 138 -10.33 12.10 -18.68
C THR A 138 -9.14 13.05 -18.63
N GLU A 139 -8.23 12.84 -17.68
CA GLU A 139 -7.00 13.64 -17.58
C GLU A 139 -6.03 13.34 -18.72
N ALA A 140 -5.90 12.08 -19.13
CA ALA A 140 -5.11 11.68 -20.28
C ALA A 140 -5.61 12.33 -21.59
N VAL A 141 -6.94 12.35 -21.80
CA VAL A 141 -7.56 13.03 -22.96
C VAL A 141 -7.23 14.53 -23.00
N LYS A 142 -7.24 15.24 -21.85
CA LYS A 142 -6.84 16.65 -21.78
C LYS A 142 -5.38 16.87 -22.20
N ASN A 143 -4.55 15.83 -22.03
CA ASN A 143 -3.15 15.84 -22.44
C ASN A 143 -2.92 15.20 -23.83
N ASN A 144 -3.99 15.07 -24.65
CA ASN A 144 -3.96 14.51 -26.00
C ASN A 144 -3.50 13.03 -26.07
N VAL A 145 -3.70 12.27 -25.00
CA VAL A 145 -3.49 10.82 -24.99
C VAL A 145 -4.84 10.13 -25.15
N SER A 146 -4.98 9.38 -26.24
CA SER A 146 -6.20 8.61 -26.54
C SER A 146 -5.85 7.17 -26.82
N VAL A 147 -6.55 6.28 -26.14
CA VAL A 147 -6.46 4.81 -26.33
C VAL A 147 -7.85 4.20 -26.29
N VAL A 148 -7.97 2.96 -26.69
CA VAL A 148 -9.22 2.21 -26.65
C VAL A 148 -9.28 1.41 -25.35
N HIS A 149 -10.43 1.46 -24.66
CA HIS A 149 -10.66 0.77 -23.38
C HIS A 149 -11.82 -0.21 -23.47
N GLY A 150 -11.71 -1.34 -22.77
CA GLY A 150 -12.79 -2.30 -22.59
C GLY A 150 -13.91 -1.75 -21.70
N VAL A 151 -15.15 -2.02 -22.08
CA VAL A 151 -16.34 -1.58 -21.35
C VAL A 151 -17.36 -2.72 -21.30
N ARG A 152 -17.82 -3.04 -20.09
CA ARG A 152 -18.97 -3.89 -19.87
C ARG A 152 -20.21 -3.02 -19.71
N VAL A 153 -21.14 -3.09 -20.66
CA VAL A 153 -22.33 -2.26 -20.73
C VAL A 153 -23.57 -3.06 -20.39
N TYR A 154 -24.26 -2.70 -19.32
CA TYR A 154 -25.54 -3.26 -18.91
C TYR A 154 -26.72 -2.42 -19.45
N PHE A 155 -27.89 -3.05 -19.55
CA PHE A 155 -29.08 -2.43 -20.14
C PHE A 155 -30.32 -2.66 -19.28
N GLY A 156 -31.04 -1.59 -18.94
CA GLY A 156 -32.36 -1.66 -18.33
C GLY A 156 -32.37 -2.24 -16.91
N LEU A 157 -31.41 -1.87 -16.09
CA LEU A 157 -31.26 -2.39 -14.73
C LEU A 157 -32.39 -1.90 -13.79
N SER A 158 -32.94 -2.81 -13.01
CA SER A 158 -33.72 -2.47 -11.81
C SER A 158 -32.78 -1.96 -10.69
N THR A 159 -33.34 -1.29 -9.68
CA THR A 159 -32.58 -0.81 -8.51
C THR A 159 -31.83 -1.96 -7.82
N GLU A 160 -32.48 -3.11 -7.63
CA GLU A 160 -31.85 -4.31 -7.06
C GLU A 160 -30.67 -4.82 -7.88
N GLN A 161 -30.82 -4.87 -9.21
CA GLN A 161 -29.75 -5.27 -10.13
C GLN A 161 -28.56 -4.29 -10.07
N LYS A 162 -28.81 -2.98 -10.00
CA LYS A 162 -27.78 -1.95 -9.83
C LYS A 162 -26.97 -2.18 -8.55
N VAL A 163 -27.64 -2.42 -7.44
CA VAL A 163 -27.00 -2.71 -6.14
C VAL A 163 -26.16 -3.98 -6.22
N ASN A 164 -26.70 -5.06 -6.76
CA ASN A 164 -25.99 -6.35 -6.89
C ASN A 164 -24.74 -6.23 -7.75
N ILE A 165 -24.80 -5.52 -8.87
CA ILE A 165 -23.66 -5.27 -9.77
C ILE A 165 -22.62 -4.39 -9.07
N ALA A 166 -23.03 -3.30 -8.41
CA ALA A 166 -22.13 -2.43 -7.67
C ALA A 166 -21.43 -3.18 -6.53
N MET A 167 -22.15 -4.01 -5.76
CA MET A 167 -21.58 -4.86 -4.72
C MET A 167 -20.55 -5.84 -5.30
N ALA A 168 -20.87 -6.52 -6.40
CA ALA A 168 -19.97 -7.49 -7.03
C ALA A 168 -18.65 -6.83 -7.46
N ASN A 169 -18.71 -5.62 -8.02
CA ASN A 169 -17.53 -4.87 -8.46
C ASN A 169 -16.70 -4.31 -7.29
N ASN A 170 -17.32 -4.12 -6.11
CA ASN A 170 -16.65 -3.61 -4.92
C ASN A 170 -16.17 -4.71 -3.96
N THR A 171 -16.54 -5.98 -4.19
CA THR A 171 -16.14 -7.15 -3.38
C THR A 171 -14.96 -7.92 -3.97
N SER A 172 -14.13 -7.30 -4.79
CA SER A 172 -12.87 -7.91 -5.23
C SER A 172 -11.95 -8.18 -4.04
N ILE A 173 -11.27 -9.32 -4.05
CA ILE A 173 -10.22 -9.61 -3.07
C ILE A 173 -9.12 -8.56 -3.27
N ALA A 174 -8.94 -7.70 -2.27
CA ALA A 174 -7.89 -6.69 -2.32
C ALA A 174 -6.52 -7.38 -2.33
N VAL A 175 -5.73 -7.10 -3.34
CA VAL A 175 -4.32 -7.49 -3.36
C VAL A 175 -3.61 -6.74 -2.24
N SER A 176 -2.87 -7.46 -1.38
CA SER A 176 -2.14 -6.82 -0.30
C SER A 176 -0.99 -5.97 -0.85
N ASN A 177 -0.71 -4.86 -0.19
CA ASN A 177 0.42 -4.01 -0.57
C ASN A 177 1.76 -4.79 -0.49
N ASP A 178 1.92 -5.68 0.50
CA ASP A 178 3.12 -6.51 0.63
C ASP A 178 3.29 -7.48 -0.56
N LEU A 179 2.17 -7.99 -1.15
CA LEU A 179 2.24 -8.79 -2.38
C LEU A 179 2.69 -7.94 -3.58
N LEU A 180 2.16 -6.72 -3.71
CA LEU A 180 2.60 -5.79 -4.76
C LEU A 180 4.08 -5.47 -4.62
N ASP A 181 4.56 -5.19 -3.40
CA ASP A 181 5.98 -4.96 -3.12
C ASP A 181 6.85 -6.16 -3.54
N ARG A 182 6.39 -7.40 -3.25
CA ARG A 182 7.10 -8.61 -3.65
C ARG A 182 7.16 -8.76 -5.17
N MET A 183 6.03 -8.59 -5.86
CA MET A 183 5.98 -8.67 -7.32
C MET A 183 6.90 -7.63 -7.98
N GLN A 184 6.92 -6.40 -7.45
CA GLN A 184 7.83 -5.36 -7.94
C GLN A 184 9.30 -5.70 -7.67
N GLU A 185 9.62 -6.28 -6.51
CA GLU A 185 10.99 -6.67 -6.20
C GLU A 185 11.47 -7.83 -7.09
N ASP A 186 10.60 -8.78 -7.39
CA ASP A 186 10.91 -9.86 -8.33
C ASP A 186 11.24 -9.33 -9.76
N LEU A 187 10.58 -8.25 -10.19
CA LEU A 187 10.90 -7.55 -11.45
C LEU A 187 12.26 -6.83 -11.41
N LEU A 188 12.69 -6.37 -10.24
CA LEU A 188 13.98 -5.70 -10.07
C LEU A 188 15.15 -6.69 -10.02
N GLY A 189 14.90 -7.99 -9.84
CA GLY A 189 15.91 -9.04 -9.76
C GLY A 189 16.00 -9.70 -8.38
N ALA A 190 17.00 -10.56 -8.22
CA ALA A 190 17.12 -11.42 -7.04
C ALA A 190 18.02 -10.86 -5.92
N ASP A 191 18.65 -9.70 -6.11
CA ASP A 191 19.72 -9.19 -5.22
C ASP A 191 19.25 -9.06 -3.77
N LEU A 192 18.09 -8.41 -3.55
CA LEU A 192 17.53 -8.22 -2.23
C LEU A 192 17.24 -9.56 -1.54
N ARG A 193 16.65 -10.51 -2.26
CA ARG A 193 16.34 -11.83 -1.74
C ARG A 193 17.62 -12.61 -1.43
N ASN A 194 18.59 -12.61 -2.34
CA ASN A 194 19.87 -13.29 -2.16
C ASN A 194 20.63 -12.71 -0.95
N TRP A 195 20.65 -11.39 -0.81
CA TRP A 195 21.22 -10.74 0.36
C TRP A 195 20.50 -11.19 1.65
N CYS A 196 19.16 -11.18 1.68
CA CYS A 196 18.40 -11.65 2.85
C CYS A 196 18.71 -13.09 3.22
N GLN A 197 18.90 -13.96 2.22
CA GLN A 197 19.30 -15.36 2.46
C GLN A 197 20.75 -15.43 3.01
N SER A 198 21.67 -14.64 2.47
CA SER A 198 23.07 -14.63 2.91
C SER A 198 23.27 -14.14 4.34
N VAL A 199 22.39 -13.23 4.83
CA VAL A 199 22.44 -12.71 6.21
C VAL A 199 21.49 -13.45 7.16
N GLY A 200 20.77 -14.45 6.68
CA GLY A 200 19.89 -15.32 7.46
C GLY A 200 18.56 -14.69 7.88
N LEU A 201 18.10 -13.64 7.20
CA LEU A 201 16.73 -13.09 7.32
C LEU A 201 15.70 -13.96 6.61
N LEU A 202 16.11 -14.63 5.54
CA LEU A 202 15.42 -15.69 4.84
C LEU A 202 16.25 -16.97 4.89
N ASN A 203 15.60 -18.12 4.88
CA ASN A 203 16.29 -19.39 4.69
C ASN A 203 16.66 -19.57 3.21
N GLU A 204 17.55 -20.49 2.91
CA GLU A 204 17.86 -20.87 1.54
C GLU A 204 16.58 -21.33 0.80
N GLY A 205 16.38 -20.83 -0.41
CA GLY A 205 15.18 -21.10 -1.21
C GLY A 205 13.89 -20.41 -0.73
N GLN A 206 13.91 -19.71 0.40
CA GLN A 206 12.75 -18.98 0.92
C GLN A 206 12.60 -17.61 0.25
N SER A 207 11.36 -17.16 0.05
CA SER A 207 11.01 -15.82 -0.43
C SER A 207 10.29 -15.01 0.65
N PHE A 208 10.08 -13.72 0.35
CA PHE A 208 9.30 -12.81 1.18
C PHE A 208 7.84 -13.23 1.29
N VAL A 209 7.17 -12.83 2.38
CA VAL A 209 5.74 -13.06 2.57
C VAL A 209 4.91 -11.90 2.04
N ASP A 210 3.64 -12.20 1.69
CA ASP A 210 2.67 -11.26 1.11
C ASP A 210 1.89 -10.47 2.15
N ARG A 211 2.12 -10.75 3.41
CA ARG A 211 1.53 -10.10 4.58
C ARG A 211 2.35 -10.44 5.82
N ARG A 212 2.17 -9.65 6.85
CA ARG A 212 2.83 -9.92 8.14
C ARG A 212 2.55 -11.35 8.61
N SER A 213 3.59 -12.15 8.74
CA SER A 213 3.51 -13.57 9.08
C SER A 213 3.68 -13.79 10.58
N PRO A 214 2.88 -14.67 11.21
CA PRO A 214 3.14 -15.16 12.56
C PRO A 214 4.52 -15.83 12.69
N GLU A 215 5.03 -16.42 11.60
CA GLU A 215 6.34 -17.07 11.55
C GLU A 215 7.51 -16.09 11.59
N GLY A 216 7.26 -14.78 11.44
CA GLY A 216 8.27 -13.75 11.49
C GLY A 216 9.12 -13.63 10.24
N ILE A 217 8.67 -14.18 9.12
CA ILE A 217 9.31 -14.00 7.82
C ILE A 217 9.11 -12.54 7.39
N PRO A 218 10.16 -11.83 6.94
CA PRO A 218 10.03 -10.44 6.55
C PRO A 218 9.21 -10.26 5.27
N THR A 219 8.50 -9.11 5.18
CA THR A 219 7.99 -8.60 3.91
C THR A 219 9.08 -7.79 3.21
N VAL A 220 8.94 -7.56 1.91
CA VAL A 220 9.87 -6.71 1.13
C VAL A 220 9.99 -5.33 1.75
N ARG A 221 8.86 -4.74 2.17
CA ARG A 221 8.82 -3.43 2.82
C ARG A 221 9.75 -3.32 4.03
N ILE A 222 9.76 -4.33 4.90
CA ILE A 222 10.63 -4.33 6.09
C ILE A 222 12.09 -4.30 5.69
N VAL A 223 12.47 -5.08 4.69
CA VAL A 223 13.87 -5.16 4.25
C VAL A 223 14.30 -3.88 3.54
N ARG A 224 13.47 -3.34 2.66
CA ARG A 224 13.72 -2.02 2.05
C ARG A 224 13.90 -0.94 3.13
N THR A 225 13.06 -0.96 4.16
CA THR A 225 13.16 -0.04 5.31
C THR A 225 14.49 -0.21 6.04
N LEU A 226 14.97 -1.43 6.27
CA LEU A 226 16.29 -1.66 6.89
C LEU A 226 17.42 -1.03 6.07
N LEU A 227 17.43 -1.29 4.76
CA LEU A 227 18.48 -0.79 3.86
C LEU A 227 18.49 0.74 3.81
N VAL A 228 17.35 1.36 3.54
CA VAL A 228 17.22 2.82 3.46
C VAL A 228 17.73 3.47 4.74
N ASN A 229 17.36 2.95 5.91
CA ASN A 229 17.76 3.56 7.17
C ASN A 229 19.22 3.32 7.53
N LEU A 230 19.83 2.21 7.15
CA LEU A 230 21.28 2.04 7.31
C LEU A 230 22.05 3.15 6.58
N TYR A 231 21.71 3.40 5.32
CA TYR A 231 22.40 4.41 4.50
C TYR A 231 22.10 5.82 4.97
N LEU A 232 20.84 6.14 5.31
CA LEU A 232 20.50 7.43 5.92
C LEU A 232 21.26 7.69 7.21
N GLY A 233 21.40 6.67 8.07
CA GLY A 233 22.18 6.76 9.30
C GLY A 233 23.67 6.98 9.04
N LYS A 234 24.27 6.34 8.02
CA LYS A 234 25.67 6.54 7.61
C LYS A 234 25.95 7.99 7.20
N GLU A 235 24.96 8.66 6.60
CA GLU A 235 25.06 10.03 6.10
C GLU A 235 24.75 11.09 7.18
N SER A 236 24.12 10.69 8.30
CA SER A 236 23.69 11.58 9.37
C SER A 236 24.75 11.75 10.44
N GLU A 237 24.65 12.84 11.21
CA GLU A 237 25.42 13.08 12.42
C GLU A 237 24.52 12.97 13.68
N GLU A 238 25.11 12.71 14.86
CA GLU A 238 24.34 12.47 16.08
C GLU A 238 23.52 13.71 16.50
N ASP A 239 24.00 14.90 16.19
CA ASP A 239 23.32 16.17 16.47
C ASP A 239 22.24 16.54 15.43
N ASP A 240 22.19 15.84 14.31
CA ASP A 240 21.16 16.02 13.31
C ASP A 240 19.82 15.45 13.79
N PHE A 241 18.78 16.28 13.75
CA PHE A 241 17.43 15.82 14.05
C PHE A 241 16.79 15.18 12.81
N HIS A 242 17.49 14.22 12.21
CA HIS A 242 16.93 13.39 11.15
C HIS A 242 16.18 12.20 11.76
N LEU A 243 15.02 11.88 11.19
CA LEU A 243 14.20 10.77 11.64
C LEU A 243 14.35 9.58 10.71
N PRO A 244 14.29 8.36 11.24
CA PRO A 244 14.17 7.17 10.42
C PRO A 244 12.95 7.24 9.51
N ILE A 245 12.97 6.53 8.39
CA ILE A 245 11.92 6.50 7.39
C ILE A 245 11.37 5.07 7.29
N VAL A 246 10.07 4.94 7.22
CA VAL A 246 9.43 3.67 6.85
C VAL A 246 9.06 3.74 5.39
N CYS A 247 9.62 2.85 4.57
CA CYS A 247 9.30 2.78 3.15
C CYS A 247 7.80 2.66 2.92
N SER A 248 7.30 3.33 1.90
CA SER A 248 5.94 3.16 1.42
C SER A 248 5.72 1.73 0.91
N SER A 249 4.48 1.29 0.87
CA SER A 249 4.10 -0.04 0.41
C SER A 249 2.92 0.08 -0.56
N GLY A 250 2.88 -0.78 -1.57
CA GLY A 250 1.79 -0.82 -2.54
C GLY A 250 2.25 -0.54 -3.98
N PRO A 251 1.37 0.04 -4.83
CA PRO A 251 1.72 0.28 -6.22
C PRO A 251 2.88 1.28 -6.34
N GLY A 252 3.91 0.87 -7.05
CA GLY A 252 5.14 1.64 -7.23
C GLY A 252 6.22 1.35 -6.17
N ILE A 253 7.45 1.66 -6.52
CA ILE A 253 8.61 1.44 -5.66
C ILE A 253 8.83 2.70 -4.83
N ASP A 254 9.07 2.53 -3.51
CA ASP A 254 9.44 3.64 -2.63
C ASP A 254 10.62 4.44 -3.21
N GLU A 255 10.49 5.76 -3.26
CA GLU A 255 11.48 6.65 -3.91
C GLU A 255 12.86 6.60 -3.22
N HIS A 256 12.91 6.50 -1.89
CA HIS A 256 14.18 6.39 -1.18
C HIS A 256 14.88 5.08 -1.53
N TYR A 257 14.12 3.98 -1.56
CA TYR A 257 14.68 2.69 -1.94
C TYR A 257 15.07 2.63 -3.42
N LYS A 258 14.25 3.19 -4.31
CA LYS A 258 14.52 3.26 -5.74
C LYS A 258 15.85 3.96 -6.04
N ASN A 259 16.07 5.10 -5.40
CA ASN A 259 17.31 5.87 -5.56
C ASN A 259 18.51 5.12 -4.96
N LEU A 260 18.35 4.57 -3.76
CA LEU A 260 19.39 3.83 -3.08
C LEU A 260 19.81 2.56 -3.83
N ARG A 261 18.86 1.80 -4.37
CA ARG A 261 19.10 0.49 -4.99
C ARG A 261 20.14 0.51 -6.09
N THR A 262 20.24 1.59 -6.83
CA THR A 262 21.21 1.73 -7.93
C THR A 262 22.66 1.90 -7.44
N THR A 263 22.85 2.22 -6.16
CA THR A 263 24.16 2.50 -5.55
C THR A 263 24.57 1.48 -4.48
N ILE A 264 23.67 0.51 -4.16
CA ILE A 264 23.99 -0.50 -3.15
C ILE A 264 25.12 -1.41 -3.65
N ASP A 265 26.20 -1.47 -2.86
CA ASP A 265 27.18 -2.55 -2.95
C ASP A 265 26.72 -3.71 -2.05
N TRP A 266 26.16 -4.75 -2.68
CA TRP A 266 25.67 -5.94 -1.98
C TRP A 266 26.77 -6.75 -1.31
N SER A 267 28.05 -6.47 -1.63
CA SER A 267 29.23 -7.09 -1.01
C SER A 267 29.79 -6.29 0.19
N ASP A 268 29.21 -5.10 0.48
CA ASP A 268 29.64 -4.26 1.63
C ASP A 268 29.54 -5.04 2.95
N GLU A 269 30.68 -5.21 3.63
CA GLU A 269 30.77 -5.93 4.91
C GLU A 269 29.96 -5.24 6.04
N ALA A 270 29.79 -3.92 6.03
CA ALA A 270 28.97 -3.23 6.99
C ALA A 270 27.47 -3.53 6.79
N LEU A 271 27.05 -3.59 5.52
CA LEU A 271 25.70 -4.01 5.13
C LEU A 271 25.42 -5.46 5.54
N LYS A 272 26.34 -6.36 5.25
CA LYS A 272 26.23 -7.77 5.60
C LYS A 272 26.20 -7.98 7.13
N THR A 273 27.12 -7.33 7.85
CA THR A 273 27.16 -7.38 9.31
C THR A 273 25.86 -6.88 9.91
N MET A 274 25.33 -5.73 9.47
CA MET A 274 24.06 -5.20 9.93
C MET A 274 22.92 -6.21 9.71
N GLY A 275 22.82 -6.78 8.53
CA GLY A 275 21.82 -7.80 8.21
C GLY A 275 21.88 -9.02 9.13
N GLN A 276 23.09 -9.54 9.37
CA GLN A 276 23.33 -10.67 10.27
C GLN A 276 22.94 -10.35 11.72
N GLN A 277 23.30 -9.16 12.21
CA GLN A 277 22.97 -8.74 13.58
C GLN A 277 21.48 -8.50 13.76
N PHE A 278 20.81 -7.95 12.77
CA PHE A 278 19.35 -7.81 12.79
C PHE A 278 18.64 -9.16 12.75
N SER A 279 19.10 -10.06 11.88
CA SER A 279 18.60 -11.44 11.83
C SER A 279 18.75 -12.14 13.18
N ARG A 280 19.92 -12.00 13.82
CA ARG A 280 20.20 -12.54 15.16
C ARG A 280 19.25 -11.95 16.21
N LEU A 281 19.08 -10.63 16.21
CA LEU A 281 18.15 -9.95 17.12
C LEU A 281 16.73 -10.51 16.97
N HIS A 282 16.25 -10.62 15.74
CA HIS A 282 14.91 -11.13 15.47
C HIS A 282 14.75 -12.59 15.91
N LYS A 283 15.70 -13.47 15.57
CA LYS A 283 15.66 -14.89 15.94
C LYS A 283 15.64 -15.07 17.47
N LEU A 284 16.51 -14.38 18.18
CA LEU A 284 16.58 -14.45 19.64
C LEU A 284 15.34 -13.81 20.31
N GLN A 285 14.78 -12.74 19.74
CA GLN A 285 13.51 -12.18 20.21
C GLN A 285 12.40 -13.22 20.11
N ARG A 286 12.28 -13.89 18.99
CA ARG A 286 11.27 -14.94 18.79
C ARG A 286 11.48 -16.13 19.71
N GLU A 287 12.68 -16.68 19.73
CA GLU A 287 13.02 -17.84 20.56
C GLU A 287 12.66 -17.61 22.03
N ARG A 288 13.09 -16.48 22.60
CA ARG A 288 12.87 -16.16 24.00
C ARG A 288 11.42 -15.84 24.34
N VAL A 289 10.68 -15.22 23.45
CA VAL A 289 9.26 -14.92 23.69
C VAL A 289 8.41 -16.18 23.55
N LEU A 290 8.65 -16.98 22.52
CA LEU A 290 7.84 -18.21 22.27
C LEU A 290 8.15 -19.31 23.27
N SER A 291 9.34 -19.38 23.85
CA SER A 291 9.68 -20.35 24.90
C SER A 291 8.88 -20.18 26.21
N ARG A 292 8.15 -19.07 26.37
CA ARG A 292 7.35 -18.78 27.54
C ARG A 292 5.92 -19.33 27.51
N ASP A 293 5.60 -20.11 26.50
CA ASP A 293 4.35 -20.88 26.37
C ASP A 293 3.06 -20.06 26.60
N THR A 294 2.89 -18.98 25.83
CA THR A 294 1.60 -18.29 25.80
C THR A 294 1.35 -17.73 24.41
N ASP A 295 0.35 -18.24 23.69
CA ASP A 295 -0.18 -17.74 22.39
C ASP A 295 -0.50 -16.24 22.37
N LYS A 296 -0.56 -15.62 23.55
CA LYS A 296 -0.89 -14.20 23.75
C LYS A 296 0.22 -13.23 23.35
N PHE A 297 1.45 -13.69 23.05
CA PHE A 297 2.60 -12.82 22.86
C PHE A 297 3.26 -12.91 21.49
N ILE A 298 2.59 -13.45 20.46
CA ILE A 298 3.16 -13.56 19.12
C ILE A 298 3.58 -12.21 18.55
N GLU A 299 2.86 -11.14 18.88
CA GLU A 299 3.24 -9.77 18.50
C GLU A 299 4.56 -9.34 19.14
N PHE A 300 4.87 -9.79 20.35
CA PHE A 300 6.14 -9.54 21.03
C PHE A 300 7.27 -10.35 20.38
N ALA A 301 6.98 -11.57 19.96
CA ALA A 301 7.94 -12.40 19.22
C ALA A 301 8.39 -11.74 17.92
N ASN A 302 7.46 -11.09 17.21
CA ASN A 302 7.72 -10.41 15.95
C ASN A 302 8.03 -8.90 16.10
N LYS A 303 8.32 -8.42 17.31
CA LYS A 303 8.54 -7.00 17.60
C LYS A 303 9.65 -6.38 16.73
N ALA A 304 10.73 -7.09 16.46
CA ALA A 304 11.81 -6.62 15.60
C ALA A 304 11.34 -6.33 14.17
N MET A 305 10.40 -7.12 13.66
CA MET A 305 9.83 -6.96 12.31
C MET A 305 8.75 -5.86 12.23
N HIS A 306 8.53 -5.10 13.30
CA HIS A 306 7.68 -3.93 13.17
C HIS A 306 8.44 -2.82 12.41
N PRO A 307 7.83 -2.15 11.39
CA PRO A 307 8.53 -1.18 10.54
C PRO A 307 9.26 -0.07 11.33
N CYS A 308 8.62 0.47 12.37
CA CYS A 308 9.22 1.48 13.23
C CYS A 308 10.48 0.96 13.96
N VAL A 309 10.44 -0.28 14.46
CA VAL A 309 11.57 -0.89 15.16
C VAL A 309 12.71 -1.17 14.20
N ALA A 310 12.41 -1.76 13.04
CA ALA A 310 13.38 -2.04 11.99
C ALA A 310 14.04 -0.77 11.45
N ALA A 311 13.26 0.28 11.18
CA ALA A 311 13.77 1.57 10.72
C ALA A 311 14.73 2.20 11.73
N SER A 312 14.28 2.34 12.98
CA SER A 312 15.07 3.01 14.02
C SER A 312 16.33 2.23 14.39
N TRP A 313 16.24 0.89 14.42
CA TRP A 313 17.40 0.04 14.70
C TRP A 313 18.45 0.15 13.58
N ALA A 314 18.04 0.05 12.32
CA ALA A 314 18.94 0.14 11.17
C ALA A 314 19.57 1.54 11.04
N TYR A 315 18.79 2.60 11.32
CA TYR A 315 19.29 3.96 11.32
C TYR A 315 20.41 4.16 12.36
N VAL A 316 20.21 3.67 13.59
CA VAL A 316 21.26 3.74 14.64
C VAL A 316 22.47 2.91 14.25
N ALA A 317 22.28 1.73 13.65
CA ALA A 317 23.41 0.95 13.14
C ALA A 317 24.22 1.72 12.07
N GLY A 318 23.56 2.49 11.20
CA GLY A 318 24.23 3.38 10.24
C GLY A 318 24.95 4.54 10.91
N LEU A 319 24.27 5.25 11.81
CA LEU A 319 24.81 6.42 12.54
C LEU A 319 26.08 6.08 13.33
N LEU A 320 26.13 4.90 13.94
CA LEU A 320 27.22 4.46 14.78
C LEU A 320 28.40 3.83 14.01
N GLN A 321 28.39 3.81 12.68
CA GLN A 321 29.53 3.27 11.89
C GLN A 321 30.86 3.97 12.20
N ARG A 322 30.83 5.24 12.63
CA ARG A 322 32.00 6.03 12.99
C ARG A 322 32.42 5.85 14.46
N THR A 323 31.65 5.13 15.27
CA THR A 323 31.88 4.88 16.69
C THR A 323 31.82 3.37 16.98
N PRO A 324 32.90 2.62 16.71
CA PRO A 324 32.89 1.14 16.74
C PRO A 324 32.46 0.55 18.08
N GLU A 325 32.83 1.19 19.21
CA GLU A 325 32.42 0.73 20.54
C GLU A 325 30.91 0.83 20.74
N SER A 326 30.30 1.96 20.37
CA SER A 326 28.85 2.14 20.47
C SER A 326 28.11 1.23 19.50
N LEU A 327 28.65 1.00 18.29
CA LEU A 327 28.10 0.07 17.33
C LEU A 327 28.13 -1.38 17.87
N ALA A 328 29.24 -1.79 18.46
CA ALA A 328 29.34 -3.11 19.09
C ALA A 328 28.31 -3.27 20.22
N ASN A 329 28.10 -2.24 21.04
CA ASN A 329 27.09 -2.22 22.10
C ASN A 329 25.67 -2.30 21.52
N HIS A 330 25.39 -1.61 20.39
CA HIS A 330 24.12 -1.69 19.69
C HIS A 330 23.83 -3.12 19.22
N TYR A 331 24.80 -3.77 18.61
CA TYR A 331 24.68 -5.15 18.14
C TYR A 331 24.61 -6.17 19.29
N ALA A 332 25.25 -5.88 20.41
CA ALA A 332 25.19 -6.73 21.61
C ALA A 332 23.78 -6.78 22.23
N LEU A 333 22.84 -5.88 21.86
CA LEU A 333 21.47 -5.91 22.31
C LEU A 333 20.81 -7.28 22.11
N ALA A 334 21.13 -7.97 21.03
CA ALA A 334 20.62 -9.31 20.74
C ALA A 334 20.93 -10.30 21.88
N THR A 335 22.07 -10.15 22.57
CA THR A 335 22.54 -11.07 23.62
C THR A 335 22.33 -10.53 25.02
N LEU A 336 22.22 -9.22 25.20
CA LEU A 336 22.08 -8.59 26.52
C LEU A 336 20.74 -8.91 27.21
N GLY A 337 19.78 -9.34 26.47
CA GLY A 337 18.46 -9.77 26.84
C GLY A 337 18.04 -9.62 28.30
N SER A 338 17.11 -8.74 28.57
CA SER A 338 16.47 -8.60 29.88
C SER A 338 14.96 -8.67 29.75
N PRO A 339 14.34 -8.96 30.77
CA PRO A 339 14.08 -10.21 31.46
C PRO A 339 13.26 -11.19 30.61
N GLY A 340 13.80 -11.60 29.53
CA GLY A 340 13.24 -12.63 28.70
C GLY A 340 13.21 -12.39 27.21
N ASP A 341 13.43 -11.21 26.71
CA ASP A 341 13.61 -10.96 25.28
C ASP A 341 14.52 -9.73 25.02
N PRO A 342 15.30 -9.72 23.93
CA PRO A 342 16.27 -8.66 23.64
C PRO A 342 15.67 -7.26 23.61
N LEU A 343 14.49 -7.09 23.02
CA LEU A 343 13.81 -5.81 22.89
C LEU A 343 13.02 -5.42 24.14
N ASN A 344 12.87 -6.33 25.11
CA ASN A 344 11.98 -6.15 26.24
C ASN A 344 10.61 -5.56 25.81
N ALA A 345 9.91 -6.31 24.96
CA ALA A 345 8.67 -5.85 24.33
C ALA A 345 7.62 -5.39 25.36
N LYS A 346 7.63 -5.98 26.56
CA LYS A 346 6.76 -5.57 27.67
C LYS A 346 7.13 -4.17 28.19
N ALA A 347 8.44 -3.87 28.34
CA ALA A 347 8.89 -2.53 28.76
C ALA A 347 8.55 -1.47 27.71
N LEU A 348 8.71 -1.79 26.42
CA LEU A 348 8.30 -0.90 25.33
C LEU A 348 6.79 -0.66 25.33
N LEU A 349 5.97 -1.70 25.59
CA LEU A 349 4.51 -1.57 25.67
C LEU A 349 4.07 -0.61 26.78
N HIS A 350 4.77 -0.64 27.94
CA HIS A 350 4.44 0.21 29.09
C HIS A 350 5.18 1.55 29.12
N ALA A 351 6.01 1.83 28.11
CA ALA A 351 6.71 3.11 28.03
C ALA A 351 5.72 4.24 27.74
N SER A 352 5.78 5.29 28.55
CA SER A 352 4.93 6.47 28.41
C SER A 352 5.58 7.67 29.07
N LEU A 353 5.14 8.87 28.69
CA LEU A 353 5.50 10.13 29.34
C LEU A 353 4.29 10.65 30.10
N LYS A 354 4.33 10.53 31.43
CA LYS A 354 3.24 10.98 32.30
C LYS A 354 2.94 12.47 32.07
N GLY A 355 1.65 12.78 31.88
CA GLY A 355 1.15 14.14 31.68
C GLY A 355 1.27 14.70 30.27
N VAL A 356 1.93 14.00 29.34
CA VAL A 356 2.10 14.42 27.94
C VAL A 356 1.46 13.43 26.96
N ASP A 357 1.62 12.13 27.22
CA ASP A 357 1.01 11.13 26.37
C ASP A 357 -0.48 10.97 26.71
N PRO A 358 -1.36 10.89 25.71
CA PRO A 358 -2.78 10.64 25.92
C PRO A 358 -3.00 9.26 26.56
N ASP A 359 -4.08 9.07 27.29
CA ASP A 359 -4.46 7.83 27.99
C ASP A 359 -4.54 6.60 27.06
N THR A 360 -4.73 6.83 25.76
CA THR A 360 -4.76 5.81 24.72
C THR A 360 -3.40 5.45 24.13
N TYR A 361 -2.30 6.00 24.67
CA TYR A 361 -0.96 5.68 24.15
C TYR A 361 -0.62 4.20 24.34
N ARG A 362 -0.27 3.54 23.23
CA ARG A 362 -0.10 2.08 23.17
C ARG A 362 1.34 1.59 23.34
N GLY A 363 2.21 2.39 23.92
CA GLY A 363 3.63 2.06 24.07
C GLY A 363 4.43 2.27 22.79
N LEU A 364 5.75 1.96 22.84
CA LEU A 364 6.72 2.20 21.78
C LEU A 364 6.79 1.07 20.74
N GLY A 365 7.11 1.45 19.49
CA GLY A 365 7.28 0.52 18.38
C GLY A 365 5.99 -0.14 17.93
N ALA A 366 4.85 0.56 18.05
CA ALA A 366 3.53 0.11 17.60
C ALA A 366 2.95 0.97 16.47
N ARG A 367 3.55 2.11 16.15
CA ARG A 367 3.11 3.07 15.12
C ARG A 367 4.28 3.42 14.20
N ILE A 368 3.97 4.09 13.09
CA ILE A 368 4.96 4.50 12.06
C ILE A 368 5.01 6.02 11.85
N ASN A 369 4.43 6.81 12.78
CA ASN A 369 4.51 8.27 12.69
C ASN A 369 5.88 8.80 13.17
N ASN A 370 6.19 10.05 12.82
CA ASN A 370 7.47 10.68 13.12
C ASN A 370 7.82 10.71 14.62
N VAL A 371 6.81 10.90 15.49
CA VAL A 371 7.01 10.91 16.94
C VAL A 371 7.49 9.54 17.44
N GLU A 372 6.84 8.50 16.97
CA GLU A 372 7.17 7.12 17.34
C GLU A 372 8.55 6.71 16.82
N LEU A 373 8.85 7.05 15.57
CA LEU A 373 10.15 6.81 14.95
C LEU A 373 11.28 7.50 15.74
N GLY A 374 11.09 8.77 16.10
CA GLY A 374 12.06 9.52 16.88
C GLY A 374 12.25 8.96 18.29
N ARG A 375 11.17 8.59 18.98
CA ARG A 375 11.25 7.95 20.31
C ARG A 375 11.96 6.59 20.26
N MET A 376 11.68 5.76 19.23
CA MET A 376 12.36 4.48 19.04
C MET A 376 13.83 4.64 18.65
N LEU A 377 14.19 5.66 17.86
CA LEU A 377 15.57 6.04 17.59
C LEU A 377 16.32 6.30 18.90
N GLU A 378 15.76 7.13 19.78
CA GLU A 378 16.38 7.44 21.09
C GLU A 378 16.52 6.19 21.99
N VAL A 379 15.59 5.23 21.93
CA VAL A 379 15.73 3.97 22.67
C VAL A 379 17.01 3.25 22.28
N PHE A 380 17.26 3.07 20.98
CA PHE A 380 18.43 2.36 20.50
C PHE A 380 19.72 3.17 20.69
N LEU A 381 19.68 4.49 20.50
CA LEU A 381 20.83 5.36 20.71
C LEU A 381 21.26 5.37 22.19
N LEU A 382 20.33 5.56 23.13
CA LEU A 382 20.61 5.51 24.54
C LEU A 382 21.06 4.12 25.01
N GLN A 383 20.50 3.05 24.45
CA GLN A 383 20.97 1.69 24.73
C GLN A 383 22.43 1.51 24.32
N ALA A 384 22.79 1.97 23.12
CA ALA A 384 24.13 1.81 22.58
C ALA A 384 25.18 2.68 23.30
N THR A 385 24.82 3.90 23.69
CA THR A 385 25.79 4.92 24.22
C THR A 385 25.79 5.07 25.73
N LYS A 386 24.66 4.80 26.40
CA LYS A 386 24.52 5.06 27.87
C LYS A 386 24.21 3.81 28.69
N ALA A 387 23.70 2.75 28.08
CA ALA A 387 23.29 1.55 28.80
C ALA A 387 24.04 0.30 28.29
N THR A 388 25.30 0.44 28.00
CA THR A 388 26.16 -0.51 27.27
C THR A 388 26.22 -1.93 27.85
N GLN A 389 25.95 -2.09 29.14
CA GLN A 389 25.93 -3.41 29.82
C GLN A 389 24.50 -3.87 30.16
N ARG A 390 23.48 -3.14 29.72
CA ARG A 390 22.08 -3.42 30.03
C ARG A 390 21.24 -3.39 28.80
N GLY A 391 20.33 -4.33 28.69
CA GLY A 391 19.31 -4.29 27.66
C GLY A 391 18.29 -3.15 27.84
N ILE A 392 17.31 -3.09 26.98
CA ILE A 392 16.22 -2.12 27.07
C ILE A 392 15.42 -2.37 28.36
N THR A 393 15.32 -1.36 29.20
CA THR A 393 14.49 -1.36 30.41
C THR A 393 13.37 -0.33 30.27
N GLN A 394 12.30 -0.45 31.05
CA GLN A 394 11.25 0.56 31.06
C GLN A 394 11.77 1.96 31.43
N LYS A 395 12.74 2.04 32.34
CA LYS A 395 13.41 3.31 32.72
C LYS A 395 14.13 3.92 31.52
N LEU A 396 14.85 3.11 30.74
CA LEU A 396 15.53 3.56 29.53
C LEU A 396 14.50 4.00 28.47
N ALA A 397 13.45 3.23 28.24
CA ALA A 397 12.40 3.57 27.27
C ALA A 397 11.70 4.90 27.63
N ASN A 398 11.41 5.12 28.92
CA ASN A 398 10.85 6.39 29.37
C ASN A 398 11.85 7.56 29.23
N ALA A 399 13.14 7.34 29.51
CA ALA A 399 14.18 8.34 29.28
C ALA A 399 14.35 8.68 27.80
N ALA A 400 14.19 7.71 26.91
CA ALA A 400 14.24 7.93 25.46
C ALA A 400 13.09 8.83 24.98
N ILE A 401 11.89 8.66 25.51
CA ILE A 401 10.76 9.55 25.21
C ILE A 401 11.10 10.98 25.64
N GLN A 402 11.64 11.18 26.86
CA GLN A 402 12.04 12.50 27.35
C GLN A 402 13.15 13.12 26.51
N SER A 403 14.15 12.33 26.11
CA SER A 403 15.24 12.78 25.24
C SER A 403 14.72 13.28 23.89
N TYR A 404 13.82 12.52 23.26
CA TYR A 404 13.19 12.94 22.01
C TYR A 404 12.42 14.25 22.16
N GLU A 405 11.58 14.39 23.18
CA GLU A 405 10.79 15.62 23.40
C GLU A 405 11.70 16.83 23.66
N ALA A 406 12.80 16.65 24.41
CA ALA A 406 13.76 17.71 24.63
C ALA A 406 14.48 18.14 23.33
N LYS A 407 14.94 17.20 22.52
CA LYS A 407 15.54 17.48 21.21
C LYS A 407 14.57 18.19 20.27
N LYS A 408 13.30 17.74 20.25
CA LYS A 408 12.23 18.36 19.47
C LYS A 408 11.99 19.80 19.88
N ALA A 409 11.85 20.07 21.20
CA ALA A 409 11.62 21.40 21.74
C ALA A 409 12.81 22.34 21.44
N LYS A 410 14.06 21.85 21.55
CA LYS A 410 15.26 22.61 21.17
C LYS A 410 15.20 23.02 19.69
N ARG A 411 14.90 22.06 18.80
CA ARG A 411 14.80 22.35 17.35
C ARG A 411 13.70 23.36 17.02
N GLU A 412 12.56 23.30 17.69
CA GLU A 412 11.48 24.27 17.51
C GLU A 412 11.90 25.67 17.97
N ALA A 413 12.62 25.77 19.10
CA ALA A 413 13.19 27.02 19.57
C ALA A 413 14.22 27.59 18.60
N ASP A 414 15.17 26.77 18.10
CA ASP A 414 16.18 27.17 17.12
C ASP A 414 15.56 27.67 15.81
N LYS A 415 14.45 27.04 15.37
CA LYS A 415 13.71 27.53 14.19
C LYS A 415 13.01 28.85 14.43
N ALA A 416 12.42 29.05 15.61
CA ALA A 416 11.78 30.32 15.96
C ALA A 416 12.81 31.47 16.01
N LEU A 417 14.02 31.20 16.53
CA LEU A 417 15.11 32.17 16.57
C LEU A 417 15.68 32.51 15.18
N LYS A 418 15.69 31.56 14.22
CA LYS A 418 16.13 31.80 12.84
C LYS A 418 15.09 32.53 11.97
N GLY A 419 13.84 32.58 12.43
CA GLY A 419 12.75 33.32 11.77
C GLY A 419 12.59 34.79 12.23
N ILE A 420 13.42 35.18 13.19
CA ILE A 420 13.54 36.57 13.66
C ILE A 420 14.74 37.21 12.99
#